data_e0b0ca069daac4c927e6eaa186dbe73e
#
_entry.id   e0b0ca069daac4c927e6eaa186dbe73e
#
_cell.length_a   1.000
_cell.length_b   1.000
_cell.length_c   1.000
_cell.angle_alpha   90.00
_cell.angle_beta   90.00
_cell.angle_gamma   90.00
#
_symmetry.space_group_name_H-M   'P 1'
#
loop_
_entity.id
_entity.type
_entity.pdbx_description
1 polymer ?
#
loop_
_entity_poly.entity_id
_entity_poly.type
_entity_poly.pdbx_seq_one_letter_code
_entity_poly.pdbx_strand_id
1 'polypeptide(L)'
;MHARARNRSIQRQITSLGLALTGLVLTVFALGMVAHEFANRRQALEASMTTEAEIIAANSAAAVTFGNETEANEILASLAASPDVLQARIFVPGGRVLGSYAPQATSADCHRLSPEGRGWNLRWCGAVLYRPVLLHGDTVGTLAMEVGLASTYRALAGT
;
A
#
# COMPACT_ATOMS: atom_id res chain seq x y z
N MET A 1 -21.94 66.16 -8.69
CA MET A 1 -22.15 65.03 -7.77
C MET A 1 -21.93 63.63 -8.40
N HIS A 2 -21.30 63.48 -9.58
CA HIS A 2 -21.18 62.17 -10.29
C HIS A 2 -19.83 61.44 -10.15
N ALA A 3 -18.81 62.04 -9.48
CA ALA A 3 -17.48 61.41 -9.38
C ALA A 3 -17.35 60.32 -8.27
N ARG A 4 -18.18 60.38 -7.22
CA ARG A 4 -18.11 59.42 -6.09
C ARG A 4 -18.70 58.04 -6.38
N ALA A 5 -19.63 57.90 -7.30
CA ALA A 5 -20.25 56.63 -7.64
C ALA A 5 -19.34 55.74 -8.51
N ARG A 6 -18.53 56.33 -9.38
CA ARG A 6 -17.61 55.60 -10.28
C ARG A 6 -16.41 55.00 -9.53
N ASN A 7 -15.95 55.65 -8.48
CA ASN A 7 -14.82 55.18 -7.69
C ASN A 7 -15.16 53.94 -6.82
N ARG A 8 -16.42 53.82 -6.36
CA ARG A 8 -16.89 52.64 -5.60
C ARG A 8 -16.99 51.36 -6.48
N SER A 9 -17.30 51.50 -7.74
CA SER A 9 -17.38 50.40 -8.69
C SER A 9 -15.99 49.81 -8.99
N ILE A 10 -15.00 50.68 -9.21
CA ILE A 10 -13.63 50.29 -9.52
C ILE A 10 -12.96 49.63 -8.28
N GLN A 11 -13.17 50.20 -7.10
CA GLN A 11 -12.64 49.67 -5.86
C GLN A 11 -13.20 48.29 -5.54
N ARG A 12 -14.48 48.06 -5.76
CA ARG A 12 -15.15 46.77 -5.58
C ARG A 12 -14.63 45.71 -6.58
N GLN A 13 -14.35 46.12 -7.80
CA GLN A 13 -13.81 45.26 -8.85
C GLN A 13 -12.36 44.82 -8.55
N ILE A 14 -11.53 45.74 -8.08
CA ILE A 14 -10.15 45.45 -7.69
C ILE A 14 -10.11 44.51 -6.47
N THR A 15 -10.97 44.76 -5.48
CA THR A 15 -11.03 43.92 -4.27
C THR A 15 -11.54 42.51 -4.58
N SER A 16 -12.55 42.39 -5.44
CA SER A 16 -13.07 41.09 -5.85
C SER A 16 -12.06 40.30 -6.69
N LEU A 17 -11.30 40.94 -7.56
CA LEU A 17 -10.24 40.32 -8.34
C LEU A 17 -9.09 39.82 -7.44
N GLY A 18 -8.69 40.62 -6.46
CA GLY A 18 -7.69 40.27 -5.47
C GLY A 18 -8.11 39.07 -4.62
N LEU A 19 -9.35 39.08 -4.13
CA LEU A 19 -9.92 37.93 -3.37
C LEU A 19 -10.00 36.67 -4.20
N ALA A 20 -10.41 36.77 -5.47
CA ALA A 20 -10.50 35.62 -6.37
C ALA A 20 -9.12 35.02 -6.67
N LEU A 21 -8.12 35.87 -6.91
CA LEU A 21 -6.74 35.45 -7.15
C LEU A 21 -6.14 34.76 -5.92
N THR A 22 -6.32 35.38 -4.74
CA THR A 22 -5.83 34.78 -3.47
C THR A 22 -6.53 33.46 -3.18
N GLY A 23 -7.85 33.37 -3.40
CA GLY A 23 -8.60 32.14 -3.26
C GLY A 23 -8.12 31.04 -4.21
N LEU A 24 -7.84 31.39 -5.47
CA LEU A 24 -7.28 30.45 -6.44
C LEU A 24 -5.92 29.91 -6.02
N VAL A 25 -5.02 30.79 -5.60
CA VAL A 25 -3.66 30.41 -5.15
C VAL A 25 -3.73 29.49 -3.93
N LEU A 26 -4.56 29.82 -2.94
CA LEU A 26 -4.74 28.99 -1.75
C LEU A 26 -5.32 27.60 -2.09
N THR A 27 -6.28 27.56 -3.03
CA THR A 27 -6.87 26.30 -3.47
C THR A 27 -5.84 25.41 -4.17
N VAL A 28 -5.05 25.98 -5.08
CA VAL A 28 -3.99 25.23 -5.77
C VAL A 28 -2.94 24.73 -4.79
N PHE A 29 -2.55 25.55 -3.84
CA PHE A 29 -1.59 25.16 -2.80
C PHE A 29 -2.14 24.05 -1.91
N ALA A 30 -3.39 24.15 -1.47
CA ALA A 30 -4.03 23.12 -0.65
C ALA A 30 -4.14 21.79 -1.40
N LEU A 31 -4.52 21.81 -2.68
CA LEU A 31 -4.58 20.61 -3.52
C LEU A 31 -3.19 19.99 -3.71
N GLY A 32 -2.16 20.82 -3.93
CA GLY A 32 -0.78 20.35 -4.02
C GLY A 32 -0.27 19.70 -2.74
N MET A 33 -0.61 20.27 -1.59
CA MET A 33 -0.24 19.73 -0.29
C MET A 33 -0.92 18.38 -0.02
N VAL A 34 -2.21 18.26 -0.32
CA VAL A 34 -2.96 17.00 -0.18
C VAL A 34 -2.40 15.92 -1.11
N ALA A 35 -2.10 16.26 -2.36
CA ALA A 35 -1.52 15.32 -3.32
C ALA A 35 -0.13 14.84 -2.88
N HIS A 36 0.69 15.74 -2.34
CA HIS A 36 2.02 15.41 -1.82
C HIS A 36 1.95 14.49 -0.60
N GLU A 37 1.07 14.79 0.34
CA GLU A 37 0.84 13.96 1.53
C GLU A 37 0.37 12.54 1.15
N PHE A 38 -0.54 12.45 0.16
CA PHE A 38 -1.02 11.16 -0.33
C PHE A 38 0.09 10.32 -0.98
N ALA A 39 0.95 10.96 -1.78
CA ALA A 39 2.10 10.30 -2.40
C ALA A 39 3.10 9.78 -1.36
N ASN A 40 3.40 10.59 -0.34
CA ASN A 40 4.33 10.22 0.73
C ASN A 40 3.82 9.03 1.56
N ARG A 41 2.53 9.02 1.91
CA ARG A 41 1.92 7.91 2.67
C ARG A 41 1.98 6.61 1.88
N ARG A 42 1.73 6.66 0.58
CA ARG A 42 1.81 5.49 -0.29
C ARG A 42 3.24 4.92 -0.34
N GLN A 43 4.24 5.77 -0.51
CA GLN A 43 5.65 5.35 -0.53
C GLN A 43 6.09 4.75 0.82
N ALA A 44 5.66 5.34 1.94
CA ALA A 44 5.97 4.82 3.26
C ALA A 44 5.37 3.42 3.49
N LEU A 45 4.13 3.20 3.05
CA LEU A 45 3.47 1.89 3.13
C LEU A 45 4.20 0.85 2.27
N GLU A 46 4.53 1.18 1.02
CA GLU A 46 5.25 0.29 0.12
C GLU A 46 6.64 -0.10 0.68
N ALA A 47 7.35 0.84 1.28
CA ALA A 47 8.64 0.60 1.91
C ALA A 47 8.52 -0.30 3.15
N SER A 48 7.55 -0.03 4.03
CA SER A 48 7.29 -0.83 5.23
C SER A 48 6.95 -2.27 4.89
N MET A 49 6.00 -2.48 3.96
CA MET A 49 5.58 -3.82 3.53
C MET A 49 6.71 -4.57 2.81
N THR A 50 7.56 -3.87 2.07
CA THR A 50 8.73 -4.46 1.44
C THR A 50 9.71 -5.00 2.48
N THR A 51 10.03 -4.19 3.50
CA THR A 51 10.94 -4.60 4.58
C THR A 51 10.37 -5.78 5.37
N GLU A 52 9.08 -5.75 5.67
CA GLU A 52 8.42 -6.87 6.37
C GLU A 52 8.47 -8.16 5.55
N ALA A 53 8.18 -8.09 4.26
CA ALA A 53 8.27 -9.24 3.37
C ALA A 53 9.70 -9.78 3.23
N GLU A 54 10.72 -8.92 3.25
CA GLU A 54 12.13 -9.34 3.23
C GLU A 54 12.50 -10.08 4.51
N ILE A 55 12.08 -9.61 5.67
CA ILE A 55 12.32 -10.27 6.96
C ILE A 55 11.65 -11.65 6.98
N ILE A 56 10.39 -11.74 6.59
CA ILE A 56 9.64 -13.00 6.53
C ILE A 56 10.31 -13.96 5.53
N ALA A 57 10.68 -13.49 4.34
CA ALA A 57 11.35 -14.32 3.34
C ALA A 57 12.70 -14.87 3.86
N ALA A 58 13.51 -14.01 4.50
CA ALA A 58 14.79 -14.42 5.09
C ALA A 58 14.61 -15.47 6.18
N ASN A 59 13.65 -15.27 7.09
CA ASN A 59 13.37 -16.21 8.18
C ASN A 59 12.80 -17.55 7.67
N SER A 60 12.11 -17.52 6.51
CA SER A 60 11.52 -18.72 5.92
C SER A 60 12.51 -19.60 5.15
N ALA A 61 13.74 -19.14 4.91
CA ALA A 61 14.70 -19.85 4.06
C ALA A 61 15.01 -21.28 4.54
N ALA A 62 15.19 -21.46 5.84
CA ALA A 62 15.41 -22.76 6.44
C ALA A 62 14.17 -23.66 6.31
N ALA A 63 13.00 -23.15 6.69
CA ALA A 63 11.74 -23.90 6.59
C ALA A 63 11.46 -24.37 5.15
N VAL A 64 11.73 -23.50 4.16
CA VAL A 64 11.57 -23.82 2.74
C VAL A 64 12.55 -24.92 2.30
N THR A 65 13.81 -24.82 2.70
CA THR A 65 14.87 -25.75 2.31
C THR A 65 14.63 -27.15 2.87
N PHE A 66 14.17 -27.22 4.11
CA PHE A 66 13.87 -28.51 4.78
C PHE A 66 12.43 -28.99 4.59
N GLY A 67 11.59 -28.21 3.89
CA GLY A 67 10.19 -28.56 3.65
C GLY A 67 9.34 -28.59 4.93
N ASN A 68 9.72 -27.82 5.95
CA ASN A 68 9.04 -27.78 7.26
C ASN A 68 7.80 -26.88 7.21
N GLU A 69 6.63 -27.48 6.99
CA GLU A 69 5.34 -26.78 6.89
C GLU A 69 4.94 -26.11 8.22
N THR A 70 5.24 -26.75 9.35
CA THR A 70 4.90 -26.21 10.68
C THR A 70 5.63 -24.91 10.92
N GLU A 71 6.94 -24.89 10.73
CA GLU A 71 7.77 -23.72 10.91
C GLU A 71 7.40 -22.59 9.92
N ALA A 72 7.12 -22.95 8.65
CA ALA A 72 6.65 -21.98 7.65
C ALA A 72 5.33 -21.30 8.06
N ASN A 73 4.39 -22.05 8.62
CA ASN A 73 3.13 -21.51 9.12
C ASN A 73 3.32 -20.66 10.39
N GLU A 74 4.21 -21.05 11.30
CA GLU A 74 4.55 -20.25 12.49
C GLU A 74 5.16 -18.90 12.12
N ILE A 75 6.09 -18.88 11.15
CA ILE A 75 6.68 -17.65 10.64
C ILE A 75 5.59 -16.76 10.02
N LEU A 76 4.71 -17.30 9.20
CA LEU A 76 3.63 -16.56 8.60
C LEU A 76 2.58 -16.09 9.63
N ALA A 77 2.40 -16.80 10.74
CA ALA A 77 1.50 -16.39 11.81
C ALA A 77 1.94 -15.07 12.49
N SER A 78 3.23 -14.71 12.42
CA SER A 78 3.72 -13.41 12.89
C SER A 78 3.09 -12.21 12.16
N LEU A 79 2.60 -12.42 10.93
CA LEU A 79 1.85 -11.43 10.16
C LEU A 79 0.51 -11.04 10.79
N ALA A 80 0.05 -11.77 11.81
CA ALA A 80 -1.14 -11.37 12.59
C ALA A 80 -0.97 -10.00 13.27
N ALA A 81 0.26 -9.54 13.48
CA ALA A 81 0.55 -8.21 13.99
C ALA A 81 0.34 -7.09 12.94
N SER A 82 0.26 -7.44 11.65
CA SER A 82 0.16 -6.52 10.52
C SER A 82 -1.26 -6.51 9.95
N PRO A 83 -2.13 -5.57 10.37
CA PRO A 83 -3.54 -5.54 9.98
C PRO A 83 -3.78 -5.30 8.49
N ASP A 84 -2.76 -4.82 7.79
CA ASP A 84 -2.80 -4.54 6.36
C ASP A 84 -2.57 -5.78 5.50
N VAL A 85 -2.03 -6.86 6.08
CA VAL A 85 -1.81 -8.13 5.39
C VAL A 85 -3.09 -8.95 5.38
N LEU A 86 -3.64 -9.16 4.19
CA LEU A 86 -4.87 -9.93 3.98
C LEU A 86 -4.60 -11.43 3.93
N GLN A 87 -3.52 -11.83 3.24
CA GLN A 87 -3.04 -13.21 3.19
C GLN A 87 -1.57 -13.26 2.77
N ALA A 88 -0.90 -14.34 3.13
CA ALA A 88 0.44 -14.63 2.67
C ALA A 88 0.61 -16.13 2.40
N ARG A 89 1.45 -16.47 1.43
CA ARG A 89 1.80 -17.86 1.09
C ARG A 89 3.27 -17.99 0.75
N ILE A 90 3.86 -19.09 1.17
CA ILE A 90 5.21 -19.47 0.76
C ILE A 90 5.08 -20.61 -0.24
N PHE A 91 5.67 -20.41 -1.42
CA PHE A 91 5.74 -21.39 -2.49
C PHE A 91 7.15 -21.97 -2.56
N VAL A 92 7.26 -23.28 -2.68
CA VAL A 92 8.51 -23.97 -3.02
C VAL A 92 8.65 -24.08 -4.54
N PRO A 93 9.85 -24.38 -5.07
CA PRO A 93 10.03 -24.67 -6.49
C PRO A 93 9.02 -25.73 -6.97
N GLY A 94 8.40 -25.49 -8.13
CA GLY A 94 7.30 -26.31 -8.63
C GLY A 94 5.90 -25.85 -8.23
N GLY A 95 5.78 -24.71 -7.48
CA GLY A 95 4.50 -24.04 -7.22
C GLY A 95 3.66 -24.63 -6.09
N ARG A 96 4.18 -25.63 -5.36
CA ARG A 96 3.52 -26.17 -4.17
C ARG A 96 3.55 -25.17 -3.03
N VAL A 97 2.43 -25.01 -2.32
CA VAL A 97 2.34 -24.18 -1.12
C VAL A 97 2.97 -24.94 0.05
N LEU A 98 3.95 -24.34 0.72
CA LEU A 98 4.58 -24.87 1.92
C LEU A 98 3.88 -24.34 3.18
N GLY A 99 3.53 -23.06 3.21
CA GLY A 99 2.84 -22.43 4.32
C GLY A 99 1.84 -21.39 3.84
N SER A 100 0.80 -21.13 4.64
CA SER A 100 -0.24 -20.16 4.30
C SER A 100 -0.76 -19.44 5.54
N TYR A 101 -1.00 -18.15 5.39
CA TYR A 101 -1.65 -17.28 6.37
C TYR A 101 -2.82 -16.57 5.71
N ALA A 102 -4.01 -16.72 6.28
CA ALA A 102 -5.22 -16.03 5.83
C ALA A 102 -6.17 -15.86 7.03
N PRO A 103 -6.11 -14.73 7.75
CA PRO A 103 -6.91 -14.52 8.97
C PRO A 103 -8.41 -14.31 8.69
N GLN A 104 -8.75 -13.93 7.47
CA GLN A 104 -10.13 -13.67 7.05
C GLN A 104 -10.46 -14.49 5.81
N ALA A 105 -11.65 -15.07 5.78
CA ALA A 105 -12.19 -15.70 4.58
C ALA A 105 -12.50 -14.60 3.54
N THR A 106 -11.59 -14.37 2.64
CA THR A 106 -11.70 -13.36 1.59
C THR A 106 -12.31 -14.00 0.34
N SER A 107 -13.18 -13.29 -0.36
CA SER A 107 -13.89 -13.81 -1.55
C SER A 107 -12.89 -14.31 -2.60
N ALA A 108 -13.09 -15.54 -3.03
CA ALA A 108 -12.11 -16.40 -3.71
C ALA A 108 -11.52 -15.88 -5.04
N ASP A 109 -12.18 -14.96 -5.73
CA ASP A 109 -11.78 -14.58 -7.10
C ASP A 109 -10.70 -13.50 -7.19
N CYS A 110 -10.58 -12.65 -6.18
CA CYS A 110 -9.59 -11.58 -6.16
C CYS A 110 -8.22 -12.02 -5.64
N HIS A 111 -8.16 -13.04 -4.83
CA HIS A 111 -7.05 -13.36 -3.92
C HIS A 111 -6.24 -14.60 -4.33
N ARG A 112 -6.23 -14.93 -5.62
CA ARG A 112 -5.41 -16.06 -6.10
C ARG A 112 -3.95 -15.62 -6.21
N LEU A 113 -3.12 -16.03 -5.24
CA LEU A 113 -1.67 -15.88 -5.30
C LEU A 113 -1.08 -16.92 -6.23
N SER A 114 -0.16 -16.48 -7.12
CA SER A 114 0.53 -17.34 -8.08
C SER A 114 2.00 -17.50 -7.68
N PRO A 115 2.63 -18.67 -7.88
CA PRO A 115 4.05 -18.86 -7.60
C PRO A 115 4.98 -18.10 -8.55
N GLU A 116 4.50 -17.66 -9.71
CA GLU A 116 5.29 -17.03 -10.78
C GLU A 116 5.34 -15.50 -10.68
N GLY A 117 4.67 -14.90 -9.69
CA GLY A 117 4.66 -13.46 -9.51
C GLY A 117 6.03 -12.89 -9.13
N ARG A 118 6.31 -11.65 -9.54
CA ARG A 118 7.53 -10.91 -9.19
C ARG A 118 7.21 -9.47 -8.81
N GLY A 119 7.88 -8.98 -7.77
CA GLY A 119 7.75 -7.60 -7.31
C GLY A 119 6.33 -7.22 -6.90
N TRP A 120 5.95 -5.98 -7.08
CA TRP A 120 4.62 -5.48 -6.80
C TRP A 120 3.66 -5.71 -7.98
N ASN A 121 2.54 -6.36 -7.72
CA ASN A 121 1.43 -6.52 -8.66
C ASN A 121 0.18 -5.82 -8.10
N LEU A 122 -0.19 -4.69 -8.71
CA LEU A 122 -1.45 -4.01 -8.37
C LEU A 122 -2.61 -4.73 -9.02
N ARG A 123 -3.64 -5.00 -8.20
CA ARG A 123 -4.93 -5.51 -8.65
C ARG A 123 -6.02 -4.55 -8.18
N TRP A 124 -7.20 -4.62 -8.77
CA TRP A 124 -8.32 -3.75 -8.38
C TRP A 124 -8.81 -3.98 -6.94
N CYS A 125 -8.51 -5.11 -6.32
CA CYS A 125 -8.88 -5.47 -4.95
C CYS A 125 -7.76 -5.33 -3.92
N GLY A 126 -6.52 -5.00 -4.33
CA GLY A 126 -5.36 -4.86 -3.44
C GLY A 126 -4.05 -4.90 -4.20
N ALA A 127 -2.97 -4.95 -3.46
CA ALA A 127 -1.63 -5.10 -4.01
C ALA A 127 -1.01 -6.41 -3.54
N VAL A 128 -0.37 -7.13 -4.44
CA VAL A 128 0.36 -8.37 -4.11
C VAL A 128 1.85 -8.11 -4.25
N LEU A 129 2.59 -8.37 -3.20
CA LEU A 129 4.03 -8.32 -3.16
C LEU A 129 4.62 -9.73 -3.25
N TYR A 130 5.50 -9.93 -4.22
CA TYR A 130 6.25 -11.19 -4.37
C TYR A 130 7.71 -10.96 -4.02
N ARG A 131 8.26 -11.79 -3.14
CA ARG A 131 9.66 -11.77 -2.76
C ARG A 131 10.29 -13.16 -2.88
N PRO A 132 11.48 -13.27 -3.50
CA PRO A 132 12.20 -14.54 -3.49
C PRO A 132 12.68 -14.85 -2.07
N VAL A 133 12.55 -16.11 -1.69
CA VAL A 133 13.18 -16.66 -0.49
C VAL A 133 14.57 -17.12 -0.89
N LEU A 134 15.58 -16.47 -0.32
CA LEU A 134 16.98 -16.69 -0.70
C LEU A 134 17.71 -17.49 0.39
N LEU A 135 18.50 -18.47 -0.02
CA LEU A 135 19.45 -19.16 0.84
C LEU A 135 20.85 -19.10 0.18
N HIS A 136 21.80 -18.45 0.80
CA HIS A 136 23.16 -18.24 0.28
C HIS A 136 23.22 -17.60 -1.13
N GLY A 137 22.20 -16.85 -1.51
CA GLY A 137 22.07 -16.21 -2.83
C GLY A 137 21.24 -16.98 -3.84
N ASP A 138 20.90 -18.22 -3.58
CA ASP A 138 20.03 -19.03 -4.44
C ASP A 138 18.57 -18.90 -4.04
N THR A 139 17.67 -18.81 -5.03
CA THR A 139 16.23 -18.76 -4.78
C THR A 139 15.70 -20.15 -4.46
N VAL A 140 15.31 -20.37 -3.21
CA VAL A 140 14.76 -21.64 -2.72
C VAL A 140 13.24 -21.65 -2.66
N GLY A 141 12.59 -20.49 -2.83
CA GLY A 141 11.13 -20.37 -2.82
C GLY A 141 10.67 -18.98 -3.16
N THR A 142 9.37 -18.73 -3.07
CA THR A 142 8.75 -17.41 -3.28
C THR A 142 7.73 -17.14 -2.18
N LEU A 143 7.87 -16.04 -1.50
CA LEU A 143 6.85 -15.46 -0.62
C LEU A 143 5.92 -14.59 -1.47
N ALA A 144 4.62 -14.84 -1.39
CA ALA A 144 3.58 -13.96 -1.93
C ALA A 144 2.75 -13.42 -0.78
N MET A 145 2.66 -12.09 -0.67
CA MET A 145 1.92 -11.39 0.37
C MET A 145 0.92 -10.41 -0.26
N GLU A 146 -0.34 -10.55 0.09
CA GLU A 146 -1.38 -9.63 -0.35
C GLU A 146 -1.65 -8.58 0.71
N VAL A 147 -1.60 -7.31 0.30
CA VAL A 147 -1.82 -6.15 1.15
C VAL A 147 -3.11 -5.46 0.74
N GLY A 148 -3.98 -5.26 1.72
CA GLY A 148 -5.25 -4.54 1.55
C GLY A 148 -5.04 -3.04 1.65
N LEU A 149 -5.67 -2.29 0.76
CA LEU A 149 -5.74 -0.83 0.85
C LEU A 149 -6.83 -0.34 1.81
N ALA A 150 -7.51 -1.27 2.49
CA ALA A 150 -8.68 -0.97 3.32
C ALA A 150 -8.36 -0.18 4.60
N SER A 151 -7.15 -0.27 5.13
CA SER A 151 -6.69 0.55 6.27
C SER A 151 -6.64 2.03 5.91
N THR A 152 -6.23 2.34 4.70
CA THR A 152 -6.20 3.71 4.17
C THR A 152 -7.61 4.32 4.09
N TYR A 153 -8.61 3.50 3.75
CA TYR A 153 -10.02 3.96 3.69
C TYR A 153 -10.67 4.07 5.08
N ARG A 154 -10.33 3.20 6.04
CA ARG A 154 -10.85 3.31 7.42
C ARG A 154 -10.32 4.53 8.15
N ALA A 155 -9.08 4.91 7.93
CA ALA A 155 -8.50 6.12 8.49
C ALA A 155 -9.18 7.40 7.97
N LEU A 156 -9.77 7.36 6.77
CA LEU A 156 -10.51 8.49 6.18
C LEU A 156 -11.99 8.51 6.59
N ALA A 157 -12.56 7.36 6.97
CA ALA A 157 -13.97 7.25 7.37
C ALA A 157 -14.20 7.41 8.89
N GLY A 158 -13.15 7.50 9.67
CA GLY A 158 -13.18 7.57 11.16
C GLY A 158 -12.97 8.97 11.74
N THR A 159 -13.26 10.04 10.95
CA THR A 159 -13.26 11.43 11.45
C THR A 159 -14.67 11.99 11.42
#